data_fd723064b56d4076923fd50d433b538b
#
_entry.id   fd723064b56d4076923fd50d433b538b
#
_cell.length_a   1.000
_cell.length_b   1.000
_cell.length_c   1.000
_cell.angle_alpha   90.00
_cell.angle_beta   90.00
_cell.angle_gamma   90.00
#
_symmetry.space_group_name_H-M   'P 1'
#
loop_
_entity.id
_entity.type
_entity.pdbx_description
1 polymer ?
#
loop_
_entity_poly.entity_id
_entity_poly.type
_entity_poly.pdbx_seq_one_letter_code
_entity_poly.pdbx_strand_id
1 'polypeptide(L)'
;MNRIDRLTAIILLLQGGKRTAGEIARRFEVSRRTVLRDVEALCEMGVPIVTETGVHGGYELMPDYSLAPLQLTARETFLLRLALSSVSRLADTPFKQERESLLAKMQALFPARHQQDTEQLLQTIRLDIPTRTYDLPFIEQLIESARNGQWLSVSYRSERGSSQQTILPRRLYSAGGFWYCEAYSQERQEERTYRVDRFVAVNITHRREEVVIQSPPLLYEDASYPEVHIQLTARGVLVMERDPHFGDKIQAEGLEGGLLCFRCPPAEYSWLVRTLLSLGPDAEALEPAALRDLVRQAAQEIAKRYGER
;
A
#
# COMPACT_ATOMS: atom_id res chain seq x y z
N MET A 1 -17.46 8.37 34.67
CA MET A 1 -16.69 7.29 33.98
C MET A 1 -16.62 6.11 34.94
N ASN A 2 -16.92 4.88 34.50
CA ASN A 2 -16.81 3.71 35.34
C ASN A 2 -15.32 3.35 35.58
N ARG A 3 -15.04 2.40 36.51
CA ARG A 3 -13.64 2.04 36.86
C ARG A 3 -12.91 1.35 35.72
N ILE A 4 -13.58 0.48 34.98
CA ILE A 4 -12.97 -0.29 33.88
C ILE A 4 -12.58 0.64 32.74
N ASP A 5 -13.47 1.55 32.33
CA ASP A 5 -13.16 2.55 31.28
C ASP A 5 -11.99 3.43 31.68
N ARG A 6 -11.90 3.78 33.00
CA ARG A 6 -10.81 4.60 33.51
C ARG A 6 -9.47 3.87 33.48
N LEU A 7 -9.43 2.58 33.86
CA LEU A 7 -8.22 1.77 33.77
C LEU A 7 -7.70 1.69 32.33
N THR A 8 -8.57 1.44 31.36
CA THR A 8 -8.21 1.45 29.94
C THR A 8 -7.71 2.81 29.48
N ALA A 9 -8.39 3.87 29.89
CA ALA A 9 -8.01 5.25 29.52
C ALA A 9 -6.65 5.67 30.15
N ILE A 10 -6.32 5.17 31.34
CA ILE A 10 -4.98 5.39 31.96
C ILE A 10 -3.90 4.71 31.12
N ILE A 11 -4.10 3.47 30.69
CA ILE A 11 -3.11 2.79 29.82
C ILE A 11 -2.88 3.58 28.55
N LEU A 12 -3.95 4.01 27.86
CA LEU A 12 -3.86 4.81 26.63
C LEU A 12 -3.15 6.15 26.87
N LEU A 13 -3.38 6.78 28.02
CA LEU A 13 -2.70 8.02 28.38
C LEU A 13 -1.20 7.82 28.59
N LEU A 14 -0.80 6.72 29.21
CA LEU A 14 0.59 6.37 29.48
C LEU A 14 1.34 5.90 28.22
N GLN A 15 0.65 5.44 27.18
CA GLN A 15 1.26 5.19 25.86
C GLN A 15 1.80 6.47 25.21
N GLY A 16 1.20 7.61 25.51
CA GLY A 16 1.68 8.93 25.07
C GLY A 16 2.86 9.46 25.89
N GLY A 17 3.49 8.64 26.75
CA GLY A 17 4.64 8.95 27.57
C GLY A 17 4.29 9.18 29.05
N LYS A 18 5.32 9.46 29.85
CA LYS A 18 5.27 9.63 31.29
C LYS A 18 4.21 10.64 31.75
N ARG A 19 3.44 10.32 32.79
CA ARG A 19 2.42 11.17 33.42
C ARG A 19 2.51 11.10 34.93
N THR A 20 2.33 12.24 35.57
CA THR A 20 2.26 12.32 37.04
C THR A 20 0.88 11.91 37.55
N ALA A 21 0.80 11.44 38.80
CA ALA A 21 -0.49 11.15 39.44
C ALA A 21 -1.44 12.37 39.45
N GLY A 22 -0.89 13.57 39.50
CA GLY A 22 -1.67 14.80 39.48
C GLY A 22 -2.28 15.11 38.12
N GLU A 23 -1.57 14.83 37.03
CA GLU A 23 -2.07 14.98 35.64
C GLU A 23 -3.18 13.97 35.35
N ILE A 24 -2.97 12.70 35.74
CA ILE A 24 -3.96 11.66 35.59
C ILE A 24 -5.22 11.98 36.40
N ALA A 25 -5.04 12.41 37.65
CA ALA A 25 -6.15 12.79 38.53
C ALA A 25 -7.00 13.93 37.94
N ARG A 26 -6.36 14.97 37.40
CA ARG A 26 -7.03 16.10 36.72
C ARG A 26 -7.74 15.66 35.44
N ARG A 27 -7.07 14.83 34.63
CA ARG A 27 -7.62 14.37 33.34
C ARG A 27 -8.90 13.58 33.48
N PHE A 28 -9.00 12.73 34.55
CA PHE A 28 -10.12 11.84 34.78
C PHE A 28 -11.06 12.30 35.90
N GLU A 29 -10.82 13.51 36.47
CA GLU A 29 -11.62 14.10 37.53
C GLU A 29 -11.75 13.20 38.77
N VAL A 30 -10.64 12.59 39.19
CA VAL A 30 -10.56 11.70 40.34
C VAL A 30 -9.49 12.16 41.33
N SER A 31 -9.50 11.61 42.56
CA SER A 31 -8.45 11.89 43.53
C SER A 31 -7.13 11.19 43.17
N ARG A 32 -6.00 11.75 43.62
CA ARG A 32 -4.68 11.09 43.49
C ARG A 32 -4.66 9.72 44.12
N ARG A 33 -5.38 9.50 45.22
CA ARG A 33 -5.53 8.20 45.90
C ARG A 33 -6.26 7.18 45.02
N THR A 34 -7.23 7.65 44.21
CA THR A 34 -7.92 6.79 43.23
C THR A 34 -6.95 6.40 42.11
N VAL A 35 -6.13 7.32 41.59
CA VAL A 35 -5.12 7.01 40.59
C VAL A 35 -4.12 5.96 41.09
N LEU A 36 -3.62 6.10 42.32
CA LEU A 36 -2.71 5.12 42.91
C LEU A 36 -3.31 3.71 42.91
N ARG A 37 -4.57 3.58 43.38
CA ARG A 37 -5.29 2.28 43.39
C ARG A 37 -5.56 1.72 41.99
N ASP A 38 -5.81 2.61 41.04
CA ASP A 38 -6.02 2.20 39.65
C ASP A 38 -4.71 1.73 39.00
N VAL A 39 -3.58 2.39 39.28
CA VAL A 39 -2.25 1.96 38.81
C VAL A 39 -1.84 0.63 39.48
N GLU A 40 -2.06 0.47 40.77
CA GLU A 40 -1.82 -0.80 41.47
C GLU A 40 -2.63 -1.93 40.82
N ALA A 41 -3.92 -1.72 40.57
CA ALA A 41 -4.77 -2.70 39.91
C ALA A 41 -4.29 -3.03 38.48
N LEU A 42 -3.79 -2.05 37.73
CA LEU A 42 -3.21 -2.29 36.42
C LEU A 42 -1.93 -3.13 36.50
N CYS A 43 -1.07 -2.88 37.49
CA CYS A 43 0.11 -3.71 37.74
C CYS A 43 -0.26 -5.13 38.10
N GLU A 44 -1.28 -5.33 38.96
CA GLU A 44 -1.82 -6.66 39.31
C GLU A 44 -2.40 -7.38 38.07
N MET A 45 -2.96 -6.65 37.11
CA MET A 45 -3.44 -7.19 35.84
C MET A 45 -2.31 -7.49 34.84
N GLY A 46 -1.04 -7.28 35.23
CA GLY A 46 0.12 -7.55 34.40
C GLY A 46 0.52 -6.42 33.44
N VAL A 47 -0.01 -5.21 33.62
CA VAL A 47 0.43 -4.03 32.86
C VAL A 47 1.76 -3.54 33.45
N PRO A 48 2.87 -3.54 32.70
CA PRO A 48 4.18 -3.18 33.24
C PRO A 48 4.33 -1.65 33.32
N ILE A 49 3.90 -1.09 34.44
CA ILE A 49 4.03 0.35 34.72
C ILE A 49 5.25 0.56 35.60
N VAL A 50 6.17 1.40 35.12
CA VAL A 50 7.32 1.88 35.88
C VAL A 50 6.88 3.12 36.68
N THR A 51 7.18 3.12 37.98
CA THR A 51 6.91 4.23 38.87
C THR A 51 8.22 4.92 39.24
N GLU A 52 8.35 6.18 38.88
CA GLU A 52 9.43 7.04 39.35
C GLU A 52 8.95 7.93 40.50
N THR A 53 9.72 7.97 41.58
CA THR A 53 9.45 8.81 42.76
C THR A 53 10.19 10.14 42.67
N GLY A 54 9.66 11.20 43.25
CA GLY A 54 10.31 12.53 43.31
C GLY A 54 9.48 13.66 42.70
N VAL A 55 10.07 14.86 42.64
CA VAL A 55 9.39 16.07 42.17
C VAL A 55 8.97 15.96 40.69
N HIS A 56 9.73 15.25 39.90
CA HIS A 56 9.45 14.94 38.51
C HIS A 56 9.00 13.47 38.31
N GLY A 57 8.61 12.81 39.41
CA GLY A 57 8.12 11.45 39.40
C GLY A 57 6.81 11.27 38.63
N GLY A 58 6.52 10.04 38.24
CA GLY A 58 5.31 9.71 37.50
C GLY A 58 5.25 8.24 37.15
N TYR A 59 4.27 7.92 36.34
CA TYR A 59 4.02 6.59 35.79
C TYR A 59 4.34 6.58 34.32
N GLU A 60 4.97 5.51 33.86
CA GLU A 60 5.31 5.27 32.48
C GLU A 60 5.16 3.78 32.17
N LEU A 61 4.73 3.44 30.97
CA LEU A 61 4.75 2.07 30.49
C LEU A 61 6.17 1.68 30.08
N MET A 62 6.56 0.42 30.31
CA MET A 62 7.83 -0.07 29.79
C MET A 62 7.89 0.11 28.26
N PRO A 63 9.06 0.45 27.69
CA PRO A 63 9.19 0.81 26.25
C PRO A 63 8.67 -0.24 25.29
N ASP A 64 8.73 -1.53 25.64
CA ASP A 64 8.28 -2.64 24.80
C ASP A 64 6.82 -3.03 25.03
N TYR A 65 6.10 -2.35 25.92
CA TYR A 65 4.67 -2.59 26.15
C TYR A 65 3.84 -1.78 25.16
N SER A 66 3.59 -2.38 24.03
CA SER A 66 2.71 -1.82 23.03
C SER A 66 1.33 -2.48 23.09
N LEU A 67 0.31 -1.69 23.34
CA LEU A 67 -1.12 -1.99 23.22
C LEU A 67 -1.78 -2.62 24.46
N ALA A 68 -2.61 -1.80 25.11
CA ALA A 68 -3.74 -2.28 25.89
C ALA A 68 -4.57 -3.26 25.05
N PRO A 69 -5.21 -4.28 25.66
CA PRO A 69 -6.07 -5.18 24.91
C PRO A 69 -7.13 -4.37 24.15
N LEU A 70 -7.01 -4.34 22.84
CA LEU A 70 -8.01 -3.77 21.97
C LEU A 70 -9.30 -4.56 22.12
N GLN A 71 -10.33 -3.91 22.65
CA GLN A 71 -11.67 -4.50 22.68
C GLN A 71 -12.28 -4.33 21.29
N LEU A 72 -12.17 -5.36 20.48
CA LEU A 72 -12.72 -5.37 19.12
C LEU A 72 -14.11 -6.01 19.13
N THR A 73 -15.04 -5.39 18.43
CA THR A 73 -16.32 -5.99 18.08
C THR A 73 -16.12 -7.11 17.05
N ALA A 74 -17.13 -7.95 16.87
CA ALA A 74 -17.09 -9.02 15.85
C ALA A 74 -16.86 -8.49 14.45
N ARG A 75 -17.42 -7.30 14.09
CA ARG A 75 -17.23 -6.65 12.78
C ARG A 75 -15.83 -6.11 12.60
N GLU A 76 -15.23 -5.51 13.62
CA GLU A 76 -13.84 -5.03 13.57
C GLU A 76 -12.86 -6.20 13.47
N THR A 77 -13.12 -7.29 14.18
CA THR A 77 -12.38 -8.54 14.07
C THR A 77 -12.44 -9.12 12.65
N PHE A 78 -13.65 -9.16 12.06
CA PHE A 78 -13.84 -9.57 10.68
C PHE A 78 -13.02 -8.69 9.71
N LEU A 79 -13.10 -7.37 9.84
CA LEU A 79 -12.36 -6.45 8.98
C LEU A 79 -10.85 -6.67 9.05
N LEU A 80 -10.31 -6.84 10.27
CA LEU A 80 -8.88 -7.14 10.44
C LEU A 80 -8.48 -8.49 9.82
N ARG A 81 -9.27 -9.54 10.04
CA ARG A 81 -9.02 -10.86 9.43
C ARG A 81 -9.12 -10.81 7.91
N LEU A 82 -10.09 -10.09 7.35
CA LEU A 82 -10.23 -9.87 5.91
C LEU A 82 -9.00 -9.17 5.34
N ALA A 83 -8.52 -8.11 5.97
CA ALA A 83 -7.32 -7.40 5.56
C ALA A 83 -6.07 -8.30 5.62
N LEU A 84 -5.86 -9.00 6.73
CA LEU A 84 -4.72 -9.91 6.90
C LEU A 84 -4.76 -11.09 5.92
N SER A 85 -5.95 -11.65 5.66
CA SER A 85 -6.12 -12.73 4.66
C SER A 85 -5.84 -12.24 3.24
N SER A 86 -6.14 -10.99 2.93
CA SER A 86 -5.85 -10.38 1.64
C SER A 86 -4.35 -10.19 1.44
N VAL A 87 -3.64 -9.68 2.44
CA VAL A 87 -2.17 -9.57 2.43
C VAL A 87 -1.52 -10.95 2.28
N SER A 88 -2.13 -12.04 2.79
CA SER A 88 -1.59 -13.40 2.66
C SER A 88 -1.55 -13.93 1.21
N ARG A 89 -2.29 -13.31 0.30
CA ARG A 89 -2.30 -13.68 -1.12
C ARG A 89 -1.17 -13.01 -1.91
N LEU A 90 -0.56 -11.98 -1.36
CA LEU A 90 0.66 -11.42 -1.95
C LEU A 90 1.77 -12.46 -1.85
N ALA A 91 2.44 -12.76 -2.95
CA ALA A 91 3.62 -13.59 -2.94
C ALA A 91 4.67 -12.91 -2.07
N ASP A 92 5.28 -13.69 -1.21
CA ASP A 92 6.39 -13.30 -0.35
C ASP A 92 6.25 -11.87 0.20
N THR A 93 5.83 -11.73 1.43
CA THR A 93 5.74 -10.41 2.07
C THR A 93 6.79 -10.30 3.17
N PRO A 94 7.41 -9.14 3.38
CA PRO A 94 8.38 -8.95 4.45
C PRO A 94 7.74 -9.07 5.85
N PHE A 95 6.41 -9.20 5.94
CA PHE A 95 5.63 -9.24 7.19
C PHE A 95 4.97 -10.60 7.43
N LYS A 96 5.49 -11.69 6.87
CA LYS A 96 4.86 -13.02 6.98
C LYS A 96 4.80 -13.51 8.43
N GLN A 97 5.89 -13.38 9.17
CA GLN A 97 5.97 -13.83 10.56
C GLN A 97 5.07 -13.01 11.48
N GLU A 98 5.09 -11.69 11.33
CA GLU A 98 4.26 -10.76 12.09
C GLU A 98 2.77 -11.01 11.83
N ARG A 99 2.40 -11.24 10.58
CA ARG A 99 1.03 -11.58 10.18
C ARG A 99 0.58 -12.90 10.83
N GLU A 100 1.38 -13.96 10.75
CA GLU A 100 1.06 -15.25 11.36
C GLU A 100 0.93 -15.14 12.89
N SER A 101 1.85 -14.42 13.53
CA SER A 101 1.79 -14.12 14.96
C SER A 101 0.52 -13.35 15.33
N LEU A 102 0.16 -12.33 14.53
CA LEU A 102 -1.04 -11.53 14.78
C LEU A 102 -2.32 -12.37 14.61
N LEU A 103 -2.40 -13.20 13.58
CA LEU A 103 -3.54 -14.11 13.39
C LEU A 103 -3.69 -15.09 14.54
N ALA A 104 -2.58 -15.67 15.03
CA ALA A 104 -2.59 -16.58 16.18
C ALA A 104 -3.08 -15.87 17.47
N LYS A 105 -2.60 -14.65 17.74
CA LYS A 105 -3.05 -13.81 18.86
C LYS A 105 -4.54 -13.50 18.76
N MET A 106 -5.02 -13.14 17.58
CA MET A 106 -6.44 -12.88 17.35
C MET A 106 -7.28 -14.13 17.64
N GLN A 107 -6.87 -15.31 17.16
CA GLN A 107 -7.57 -16.56 17.41
C GLN A 107 -7.63 -16.90 18.90
N ALA A 108 -6.57 -16.65 19.66
CA ALA A 108 -6.50 -16.94 21.09
C ALA A 108 -7.39 -16.00 21.95
N LEU A 109 -7.56 -14.75 21.51
CA LEU A 109 -8.26 -13.72 22.29
C LEU A 109 -9.78 -13.70 22.08
N PHE A 110 -10.28 -14.23 20.97
CA PHE A 110 -11.70 -14.12 20.64
C PHE A 110 -12.51 -15.36 21.05
N PRO A 111 -13.72 -15.18 21.63
CA PRO A 111 -14.63 -16.27 21.95
C PRO A 111 -14.99 -17.09 20.68
N ALA A 112 -15.19 -18.41 20.85
CA ALA A 112 -15.48 -19.33 19.75
C ALA A 112 -16.66 -18.90 18.87
N ARG A 113 -17.71 -18.30 19.46
CA ARG A 113 -18.86 -17.75 18.72
C ARG A 113 -18.46 -16.64 17.74
N HIS A 114 -17.58 -15.72 18.15
CA HIS A 114 -17.10 -14.65 17.28
C HIS A 114 -16.19 -15.18 16.17
N GLN A 115 -15.46 -16.26 16.44
CA GLN A 115 -14.65 -16.93 15.41
C GLN A 115 -15.55 -17.54 14.31
N GLN A 116 -16.64 -18.19 14.71
CA GLN A 116 -17.58 -18.83 13.78
C GLN A 116 -18.30 -17.79 12.90
N ASP A 117 -18.81 -16.70 13.48
CA ASP A 117 -19.46 -15.62 12.74
C ASP A 117 -18.49 -14.97 11.76
N THR A 118 -17.23 -14.75 12.20
CA THR A 118 -16.19 -14.18 11.35
C THR A 118 -15.82 -15.10 10.20
N GLU A 119 -15.76 -16.42 10.43
CA GLU A 119 -15.47 -17.41 9.39
C GLU A 119 -16.56 -17.45 8.31
N GLN A 120 -17.82 -17.43 8.71
CA GLN A 120 -18.95 -17.37 7.77
C GLN A 120 -18.89 -16.09 6.90
N LEU A 121 -18.57 -14.94 7.49
CA LEU A 121 -18.39 -13.69 6.74
C LEU A 121 -17.21 -13.76 5.76
N LEU A 122 -16.09 -14.38 6.15
CA LEU A 122 -14.92 -14.56 5.28
C LEU A 122 -15.19 -15.51 4.10
N GLN A 123 -16.13 -16.45 4.25
CA GLN A 123 -16.60 -17.29 3.14
C GLN A 123 -17.48 -16.51 2.16
N THR A 124 -18.20 -15.48 2.67
CA THR A 124 -19.13 -14.67 1.88
C THR A 124 -18.43 -13.51 1.17
N ILE A 125 -17.43 -12.90 1.81
CA ILE A 125 -16.72 -11.71 1.31
C ILE A 125 -15.24 -12.02 1.15
N ARG A 126 -14.72 -11.77 -0.03
CA ARG A 126 -13.30 -11.95 -0.36
C ARG A 126 -12.77 -10.72 -1.12
N LEU A 127 -11.60 -10.23 -0.71
CA LEU A 127 -10.83 -9.31 -1.54
C LEU A 127 -9.99 -10.15 -2.52
N ASP A 128 -10.19 -9.92 -3.80
CA ASP A 128 -9.48 -10.71 -4.83
C ASP A 128 -8.16 -10.03 -5.20
N ILE A 129 -7.08 -10.56 -4.64
CA ILE A 129 -5.73 -10.19 -4.99
C ILE A 129 -5.16 -11.35 -5.82
N PRO A 130 -4.72 -11.10 -7.07
CA PRO A 130 -4.13 -12.13 -7.89
C PRO A 130 -2.93 -12.79 -7.19
N THR A 131 -3.00 -14.11 -7.00
CA THR A 131 -1.90 -14.87 -6.41
C THR A 131 -0.80 -15.05 -7.45
N ARG A 132 0.42 -14.70 -7.09
CA ARG A 132 1.61 -14.85 -7.93
C ARG A 132 2.65 -15.67 -7.16
N THR A 133 3.48 -16.42 -7.88
CA THR A 133 4.57 -17.20 -7.29
C THR A 133 5.88 -16.64 -7.80
N TYR A 134 6.61 -15.93 -6.94
CA TYR A 134 7.93 -15.38 -7.20
C TYR A 134 8.60 -15.04 -5.87
N ASP A 135 9.92 -15.00 -5.89
CA ASP A 135 10.72 -14.66 -4.71
C ASP A 135 11.09 -13.17 -4.71
N LEU A 136 11.21 -12.60 -3.53
CA LEU A 136 11.54 -11.19 -3.31
C LEU A 136 12.79 -11.04 -2.39
N PRO A 137 13.95 -11.56 -2.78
CA PRO A 137 15.12 -11.63 -1.90
C PRO A 137 15.63 -10.25 -1.45
N PHE A 138 15.24 -9.18 -2.14
CA PHE A 138 15.73 -7.82 -1.87
C PHE A 138 14.66 -6.88 -1.31
N ILE A 139 13.43 -7.36 -1.01
CA ILE A 139 12.34 -6.47 -0.61
C ILE A 139 12.64 -5.72 0.70
N GLU A 140 13.20 -6.40 1.70
CA GLU A 140 13.56 -5.77 2.98
C GLU A 140 14.64 -4.70 2.79
N GLN A 141 15.67 -5.00 1.99
CA GLN A 141 16.72 -4.03 1.70
C GLN A 141 16.20 -2.81 0.94
N LEU A 142 15.26 -2.99 0.01
CA LEU A 142 14.62 -1.89 -0.70
C LEU A 142 13.76 -1.03 0.24
N ILE A 143 13.01 -1.65 1.16
CA ILE A 143 12.23 -0.94 2.18
C ILE A 143 13.13 -0.11 3.10
N GLU A 144 14.19 -0.72 3.61
CA GLU A 144 15.14 -0.04 4.50
C GLU A 144 15.85 1.11 3.79
N SER A 145 16.27 0.89 2.55
CA SER A 145 16.90 1.95 1.75
C SER A 145 15.96 3.10 1.42
N ALA A 146 14.70 2.81 1.12
CA ALA A 146 13.67 3.84 0.92
C ALA A 146 13.44 4.66 2.20
N ARG A 147 13.38 3.99 3.36
CA ARG A 147 13.21 4.64 4.67
C ARG A 147 14.38 5.55 5.04
N ASN A 148 15.60 5.11 4.72
CA ASN A 148 16.84 5.79 5.11
C ASN A 148 17.37 6.75 4.04
N GLY A 149 16.71 6.86 2.88
CA GLY A 149 17.19 7.69 1.76
C GLY A 149 18.53 7.22 1.21
N GLN A 150 18.75 5.89 1.13
CA GLN A 150 20.02 5.31 0.71
C GLN A 150 20.01 4.97 -0.78
N TRP A 151 21.07 5.36 -1.47
CA TRP A 151 21.30 5.00 -2.85
C TRP A 151 21.73 3.54 -2.99
N LEU A 152 21.22 2.88 -4.02
CA LEU A 152 21.50 1.50 -4.35
C LEU A 152 22.10 1.36 -5.74
N SER A 153 23.15 0.53 -5.87
CA SER A 153 23.58 0.00 -7.16
C SER A 153 22.88 -1.33 -7.39
N VAL A 154 22.11 -1.43 -8.46
CA VAL A 154 21.23 -2.57 -8.74
C VAL A 154 21.50 -3.17 -10.10
N SER A 155 21.40 -4.50 -10.20
CA SER A 155 21.27 -5.20 -11.47
C SER A 155 19.79 -5.49 -11.72
N TYR A 156 19.23 -4.95 -12.79
CA TYR A 156 17.81 -5.05 -13.08
C TYR A 156 17.54 -5.72 -14.42
N ARG A 157 16.66 -6.73 -14.42
CA ARG A 157 16.25 -7.48 -15.61
C ARG A 157 15.03 -6.83 -16.27
N SER A 158 15.22 -6.31 -17.47
CA SER A 158 14.14 -5.77 -18.31
C SER A 158 13.88 -6.67 -19.53
N GLU A 159 12.90 -6.33 -20.34
CA GLU A 159 12.64 -6.98 -21.62
C GLU A 159 13.83 -6.86 -22.61
N ARG A 160 14.67 -5.84 -22.43
CA ARG A 160 15.85 -5.56 -23.26
C ARG A 160 17.13 -6.21 -22.70
N GLY A 161 17.03 -7.00 -21.63
CA GLY A 161 18.16 -7.65 -20.95
C GLY A 161 18.41 -7.07 -19.56
N SER A 162 19.53 -7.48 -18.95
CA SER A 162 19.97 -6.99 -17.65
C SER A 162 20.81 -5.72 -17.80
N SER A 163 20.58 -4.75 -16.91
CA SER A 163 21.35 -3.50 -16.86
C SER A 163 21.74 -3.18 -15.43
N GLN A 164 22.91 -2.57 -15.27
CA GLN A 164 23.35 -1.97 -14.00
C GLN A 164 22.75 -0.56 -13.93
N GLN A 165 22.20 -0.21 -12.78
CA GLN A 165 21.59 1.10 -12.54
C GLN A 165 21.87 1.54 -11.10
N THR A 166 21.89 2.85 -10.92
CA THR A 166 21.96 3.47 -9.59
C THR A 166 20.63 4.12 -9.30
N ILE A 167 19.96 3.67 -8.25
CA ILE A 167 18.62 4.13 -7.90
C ILE A 167 18.55 4.62 -6.46
N LEU A 168 17.63 5.55 -6.21
CA LEU A 168 17.26 5.99 -4.88
C LEU A 168 15.82 5.57 -4.63
N PRO A 169 15.57 4.45 -3.91
CA PRO A 169 14.22 4.00 -3.58
C PRO A 169 13.44 5.06 -2.80
N ARG A 170 12.15 5.20 -3.10
CA ARG A 170 11.25 6.16 -2.46
C ARG A 170 10.09 5.48 -1.77
N ARG A 171 9.41 4.63 -2.48
CA ARG A 171 8.20 3.96 -2.00
C ARG A 171 8.09 2.57 -2.61
N LEU A 172 7.55 1.64 -1.82
CA LEU A 172 7.13 0.33 -2.32
C LEU A 172 5.62 0.21 -2.21
N TYR A 173 5.02 -0.42 -3.21
CA TYR A 173 3.59 -0.71 -3.21
C TYR A 173 3.30 -2.02 -3.95
N SER A 174 2.13 -2.60 -3.69
CA SER A 174 1.67 -3.79 -4.39
C SER A 174 0.49 -3.48 -5.29
N ALA A 175 0.52 -3.97 -6.52
CA ALA A 175 -0.57 -3.87 -7.49
C ALA A 175 -0.62 -5.12 -8.36
N GLY A 176 -1.83 -5.64 -8.63
CA GLY A 176 -2.02 -6.82 -9.48
C GLY A 176 -1.29 -8.08 -9.00
N GLY A 177 -0.99 -8.18 -7.70
CA GLY A 177 -0.26 -9.27 -7.08
C GLY A 177 1.27 -9.18 -7.24
N PHE A 178 1.81 -8.08 -7.76
CA PHE A 178 3.24 -7.80 -7.83
C PHE A 178 3.64 -6.67 -6.89
N TRP A 179 4.89 -6.69 -6.45
CA TRP A 179 5.51 -5.58 -5.73
C TRP A 179 6.28 -4.67 -6.69
N TYR A 180 6.14 -3.39 -6.47
CA TYR A 180 6.78 -2.31 -7.21
C TYR A 180 7.57 -1.41 -6.28
N CYS A 181 8.69 -0.90 -6.79
CA CYS A 181 9.52 0.09 -6.13
C CYS A 181 9.56 1.34 -7.01
N GLU A 182 9.04 2.45 -6.52
CA GLU A 182 9.26 3.77 -7.10
C GLU A 182 10.62 4.26 -6.65
N ALA A 183 11.46 4.64 -7.58
CA ALA A 183 12.82 5.08 -7.31
C ALA A 183 13.28 6.11 -8.35
N TYR A 184 14.09 7.05 -7.92
CA TYR A 184 14.80 7.95 -8.83
C TYR A 184 15.96 7.20 -9.48
N SER A 185 16.03 7.21 -10.81
CA SER A 185 17.12 6.60 -11.58
C SER A 185 18.16 7.65 -11.90
N GLN A 186 19.41 7.42 -11.50
CA GLN A 186 20.51 8.33 -11.80
C GLN A 186 20.84 8.37 -13.29
N GLU A 187 20.85 7.23 -13.96
CA GLU A 187 21.19 7.14 -15.38
C GLU A 187 20.15 7.82 -16.28
N ARG A 188 18.90 7.85 -15.81
CA ARG A 188 17.78 8.45 -16.54
C ARG A 188 17.45 9.87 -16.09
N GLN A 189 17.89 10.25 -14.88
CA GLN A 189 17.56 11.53 -14.23
C GLN A 189 16.03 11.75 -14.09
N GLU A 190 15.29 10.65 -13.80
CA GLU A 190 13.83 10.64 -13.68
C GLU A 190 13.35 9.62 -12.66
N GLU A 191 12.14 9.80 -12.11
CA GLU A 191 11.44 8.79 -11.31
C GLU A 191 11.00 7.62 -12.20
N ARG A 192 11.20 6.42 -11.71
CA ARG A 192 10.83 5.19 -12.40
C ARG A 192 10.22 4.17 -11.45
N THR A 193 9.37 3.33 -12.00
CA THR A 193 8.79 2.20 -11.29
C THR A 193 9.47 0.90 -11.71
N TYR A 194 9.97 0.18 -10.72
CA TYR A 194 10.66 -1.10 -10.89
C TYR A 194 9.82 -2.22 -10.28
N ARG A 195 9.65 -3.33 -10.99
CA ARG A 195 9.08 -4.55 -10.38
C ARG A 195 10.15 -5.21 -9.50
N VAL A 196 9.78 -5.49 -8.25
CA VAL A 196 10.76 -5.95 -7.23
C VAL A 196 11.33 -7.34 -7.56
N ASP A 197 10.53 -8.23 -8.15
CA ASP A 197 10.95 -9.58 -8.58
C ASP A 197 11.97 -9.58 -9.75
N ARG A 198 12.23 -8.43 -10.34
CA ARG A 198 13.17 -8.28 -11.46
C ARG A 198 14.56 -7.79 -11.03
N PHE A 199 14.76 -7.49 -9.74
CA PHE A 199 16.09 -7.20 -9.22
C PHE A 199 16.90 -8.50 -9.13
N VAL A 200 18.09 -8.49 -9.71
CA VAL A 200 19.04 -9.64 -9.72
C VAL A 200 20.09 -9.48 -8.65
N ALA A 201 20.49 -8.24 -8.39
CA ALA A 201 21.44 -7.87 -7.33
C ALA A 201 21.11 -6.46 -6.83
N VAL A 202 21.29 -6.24 -5.52
CA VAL A 202 21.09 -4.96 -4.86
C VAL A 202 22.24 -4.74 -3.87
N ASN A 203 22.96 -3.62 -4.01
CA ASN A 203 24.07 -3.26 -3.14
C ASN A 203 23.93 -1.80 -2.70
N ILE A 204 24.20 -1.51 -1.42
CA ILE A 204 24.21 -0.15 -0.90
C ILE A 204 25.40 0.60 -1.50
N THR A 205 25.18 1.83 -1.97
CA THR A 205 26.26 2.72 -2.38
C THR A 205 26.52 3.76 -1.30
N HIS A 206 27.77 4.22 -1.18
CA HIS A 206 28.16 5.28 -0.24
C HIS A 206 27.84 6.69 -0.75
N ARG A 207 27.00 6.81 -1.78
CA ARG A 207 26.61 8.09 -2.35
C ARG A 207 25.67 8.82 -1.40
N ARG A 208 25.88 10.13 -1.22
CA ARG A 208 25.09 11.01 -0.33
C ARG A 208 24.57 12.24 -1.08
N GLU A 209 24.17 12.13 -2.31
CA GLU A 209 23.56 13.25 -3.00
C GLU A 209 22.08 13.37 -2.59
N GLU A 210 21.73 14.50 -2.01
CA GLU A 210 20.33 14.88 -1.81
C GLU A 210 19.76 15.27 -3.18
N VAL A 211 18.88 14.45 -3.70
CA VAL A 211 18.09 14.80 -4.88
C VAL A 211 16.85 15.56 -4.38
N VAL A 212 16.82 16.85 -4.62
CA VAL A 212 15.58 17.63 -4.46
C VAL A 212 14.66 17.23 -5.61
N ILE A 213 13.79 16.27 -5.32
CA ILE A 213 12.79 15.86 -6.30
C ILE A 213 11.62 16.82 -6.13
N GLN A 214 11.43 17.66 -7.13
CA GLN A 214 10.12 18.23 -7.37
C GLN A 214 9.23 17.03 -7.73
N SER A 215 8.20 16.75 -6.92
CA SER A 215 7.20 15.74 -7.29
C SER A 215 6.76 16.06 -8.71
N PRO A 216 7.00 15.16 -9.68
CA PRO A 216 6.51 15.43 -11.03
C PRO A 216 4.99 15.61 -10.92
N PRO A 217 4.40 16.53 -11.66
CA PRO A 217 2.95 16.58 -11.78
C PRO A 217 2.48 15.18 -12.16
N LEU A 218 1.32 14.78 -11.64
CA LEU A 218 0.74 13.49 -11.99
C LEU A 218 0.83 13.34 -13.51
N LEU A 219 1.43 12.24 -13.97
CA LEU A 219 1.87 12.01 -15.36
C LEU A 219 0.81 12.39 -16.43
N TYR A 220 -0.44 12.53 -16.04
CA TYR A 220 -1.59 12.79 -16.90
C TYR A 220 -2.26 14.17 -16.69
N GLU A 221 -1.63 15.06 -15.90
CA GLU A 221 -2.17 16.40 -15.60
C GLU A 221 -1.27 17.55 -16.14
N ASP A 222 -0.08 17.23 -16.66
CA ASP A 222 0.80 18.24 -17.24
C ASP A 222 0.18 18.83 -18.50
N ALA A 223 -0.12 20.13 -18.46
CA ALA A 223 -0.73 20.86 -19.56
C ALA A 223 0.14 20.90 -20.84
N SER A 224 1.43 20.57 -20.74
CA SER A 224 2.34 20.49 -21.90
C SER A 224 2.16 19.22 -22.73
N TYR A 225 1.54 18.17 -22.18
CA TYR A 225 1.33 16.91 -22.89
C TYR A 225 0.12 16.96 -23.80
N PRO A 226 0.20 16.25 -24.97
CA PRO A 226 -0.94 16.11 -25.86
C PRO A 226 -2.16 15.55 -25.15
N GLU A 227 -3.31 16.07 -25.48
CA GLU A 227 -4.59 15.53 -25.04
C GLU A 227 -4.93 14.29 -25.84
N VAL A 228 -5.35 13.24 -25.16
CA VAL A 228 -5.72 11.95 -25.71
C VAL A 228 -7.22 11.76 -25.54
N HIS A 229 -7.91 11.47 -26.63
CA HIS A 229 -9.34 11.18 -26.67
C HIS A 229 -9.55 9.77 -27.21
N ILE A 230 -10.23 8.93 -26.43
CA ILE A 230 -10.53 7.55 -26.78
C ILE A 230 -12.03 7.33 -26.64
N GLN A 231 -12.71 6.97 -27.74
CA GLN A 231 -14.09 6.54 -27.73
C GLN A 231 -14.15 5.09 -27.25
N LEU A 232 -15.04 4.82 -26.30
CA LEU A 232 -15.28 3.49 -25.74
C LEU A 232 -16.71 3.06 -26.05
N THR A 233 -16.90 1.80 -26.43
CA THR A 233 -18.24 1.17 -26.42
C THR A 233 -18.71 0.96 -24.97
N ALA A 234 -19.98 0.62 -24.77
CA ALA A 234 -20.49 0.24 -23.43
C ALA A 234 -19.65 -0.86 -22.77
N ARG A 235 -19.19 -1.84 -23.56
CA ARG A 235 -18.31 -2.90 -23.09
C ARG A 235 -16.90 -2.38 -22.77
N GLY A 236 -16.36 -1.48 -23.60
CA GLY A 236 -15.10 -0.81 -23.36
C GLY A 236 -15.09 -0.03 -22.04
N VAL A 237 -16.17 0.68 -21.73
CA VAL A 237 -16.36 1.38 -20.44
C VAL A 237 -16.28 0.39 -19.28
N LEU A 238 -17.05 -0.69 -19.29
CA LEU A 238 -17.06 -1.71 -18.21
C LEU A 238 -15.70 -2.36 -17.98
N VAL A 239 -14.87 -2.48 -19.02
CA VAL A 239 -13.51 -3.00 -18.89
C VAL A 239 -12.58 -1.94 -18.31
N MET A 240 -12.63 -0.71 -18.83
CA MET A 240 -11.74 0.38 -18.46
C MET A 240 -12.06 1.01 -17.09
N GLU A 241 -13.28 0.93 -16.60
CA GLU A 241 -13.64 1.33 -15.22
C GLU A 241 -12.83 0.59 -14.14
N ARG A 242 -12.31 -0.61 -14.48
CA ARG A 242 -11.47 -1.39 -13.58
C ARG A 242 -10.00 -1.01 -13.64
N ASP A 243 -9.61 -0.18 -14.60
CA ASP A 243 -8.23 0.26 -14.75
C ASP A 243 -7.91 1.37 -13.72
N PRO A 244 -6.87 1.20 -12.89
CA PRO A 244 -6.56 2.16 -11.84
C PRO A 244 -6.07 3.52 -12.34
N HIS A 245 -5.71 3.65 -13.63
CA HIS A 245 -5.23 4.90 -14.24
C HIS A 245 -6.34 5.65 -14.96
N PHE A 246 -7.36 4.95 -15.43
CA PHE A 246 -8.34 5.50 -16.35
C PHE A 246 -9.78 5.47 -15.83
N GLY A 247 -10.10 4.60 -14.86
CA GLY A 247 -11.48 4.42 -14.39
C GLY A 247 -12.18 5.71 -14.00
N ASP A 248 -11.49 6.59 -13.28
CA ASP A 248 -12.03 7.87 -12.82
C ASP A 248 -12.08 8.97 -13.91
N LYS A 249 -11.53 8.71 -15.10
CA LYS A 249 -11.42 9.68 -16.20
C LYS A 249 -12.41 9.43 -17.34
N ILE A 250 -13.22 8.39 -17.20
CA ILE A 250 -14.23 8.03 -18.20
C ILE A 250 -15.46 8.91 -18.01
N GLN A 251 -15.81 9.64 -19.05
CA GLN A 251 -17.07 10.36 -19.14
C GLN A 251 -18.09 9.45 -19.83
N ALA A 252 -18.88 8.74 -19.02
CA ALA A 252 -19.89 7.81 -19.53
C ALA A 252 -21.04 8.56 -20.20
N GLU A 253 -21.41 8.14 -21.41
CA GLU A 253 -22.55 8.66 -22.17
C GLU A 253 -23.74 7.69 -22.08
N GLY A 254 -24.29 7.56 -20.88
CA GLY A 254 -25.42 6.67 -20.62
C GLY A 254 -25.07 5.18 -20.82
N LEU A 255 -25.92 4.44 -21.54
CA LEU A 255 -25.74 3.00 -21.82
C LEU A 255 -25.00 2.73 -23.15
N GLU A 256 -24.66 3.76 -23.93
CA GLU A 256 -24.14 3.59 -25.29
C GLU A 256 -22.62 3.52 -25.34
N GLY A 257 -21.94 4.02 -24.31
CA GLY A 257 -20.47 4.05 -24.26
C GLY A 257 -19.95 5.19 -23.41
N GLY A 258 -18.75 5.68 -23.75
CA GLY A 258 -18.14 6.80 -23.03
C GLY A 258 -16.90 7.34 -23.75
N LEU A 259 -16.49 8.53 -23.36
CA LEU A 259 -15.28 9.17 -23.81
C LEU A 259 -14.25 9.18 -22.67
N LEU A 260 -13.05 8.67 -22.93
CA LEU A 260 -11.90 8.73 -22.03
C LEU A 260 -10.98 9.87 -22.49
N CYS A 261 -10.83 10.89 -21.64
CA CYS A 261 -10.01 12.06 -21.91
C CYS A 261 -8.91 12.21 -20.86
N PHE A 262 -7.66 12.33 -21.30
CA PHE A 262 -6.49 12.57 -20.43
C PHE A 262 -5.31 13.10 -21.23
N ARG A 263 -4.27 13.59 -20.53
CA ARG A 263 -3.02 14.01 -21.17
C ARG A 263 -1.97 12.92 -21.05
N CYS A 264 -1.21 12.67 -22.12
CA CYS A 264 -0.24 11.59 -22.15
C CYS A 264 1.02 12.00 -22.93
N PRO A 265 2.22 11.85 -22.35
CA PRO A 265 3.45 12.09 -23.06
C PRO A 265 3.63 11.08 -24.19
N PRO A 266 4.16 11.48 -25.38
CA PRO A 266 4.38 10.57 -26.50
C PRO A 266 5.27 9.36 -26.17
N ALA A 267 6.13 9.47 -25.17
CA ALA A 267 6.98 8.37 -24.69
C ALA A 267 6.16 7.16 -24.18
N GLU A 268 4.93 7.39 -23.71
CA GLU A 268 4.04 6.35 -23.17
C GLU A 268 3.08 5.77 -24.23
N TYR A 269 3.08 6.26 -25.46
CA TYR A 269 2.19 5.77 -26.52
C TYR A 269 2.37 4.29 -26.81
N SER A 270 3.56 3.74 -26.68
CA SER A 270 3.80 2.30 -26.90
C SER A 270 3.07 1.42 -25.86
N TRP A 271 2.92 1.91 -24.63
CA TRP A 271 2.11 1.24 -23.61
C TRP A 271 0.62 1.43 -23.89
N LEU A 272 0.19 2.63 -24.24
CA LEU A 272 -1.21 2.94 -24.53
C LEU A 272 -1.73 2.17 -25.76
N VAL A 273 -0.92 2.03 -26.81
CA VAL A 273 -1.23 1.18 -27.98
C VAL A 273 -1.54 -0.26 -27.55
N ARG A 274 -0.72 -0.86 -26.66
CA ARG A 274 -0.98 -2.21 -26.17
C ARG A 274 -2.28 -2.30 -25.38
N THR A 275 -2.58 -1.31 -24.57
CA THR A 275 -3.83 -1.22 -23.81
C THR A 275 -5.03 -1.15 -24.77
N LEU A 276 -4.99 -0.28 -25.77
CA LEU A 276 -6.06 -0.14 -26.77
C LEU A 276 -6.27 -1.42 -27.58
N LEU A 277 -5.18 -2.06 -28.02
CA LEU A 277 -5.26 -3.34 -28.72
C LEU A 277 -5.86 -4.47 -27.86
N SER A 278 -5.68 -4.43 -26.56
CA SER A 278 -6.31 -5.41 -25.64
C SER A 278 -7.82 -5.25 -25.54
N LEU A 279 -8.35 -4.06 -25.80
CA LEU A 279 -9.78 -3.77 -25.87
C LEU A 279 -10.39 -4.15 -27.23
N GLY A 280 -9.54 -4.32 -28.26
CA GLY A 280 -9.98 -4.64 -29.61
C GLY A 280 -10.94 -3.59 -30.18
N PRO A 281 -12.13 -4.00 -30.68
CA PRO A 281 -13.11 -3.07 -31.28
C PRO A 281 -13.84 -2.21 -30.25
N ASP A 282 -13.62 -2.44 -28.94
CA ASP A 282 -14.33 -1.73 -27.88
C ASP A 282 -13.69 -0.38 -27.52
N ALA A 283 -12.57 -0.01 -28.19
CA ALA A 283 -11.90 1.27 -27.99
C ALA A 283 -11.37 1.82 -29.34
N GLU A 284 -11.62 3.09 -29.59
CA GLU A 284 -11.09 3.83 -30.75
C GLU A 284 -10.33 5.07 -30.30
N ALA A 285 -9.04 5.17 -30.67
CA ALA A 285 -8.26 6.38 -30.47
C ALA A 285 -8.73 7.46 -31.47
N LEU A 286 -9.29 8.56 -30.97
CA LEU A 286 -9.71 9.70 -31.79
C LEU A 286 -8.56 10.68 -31.96
N GLU A 287 -7.93 11.07 -30.88
CA GLU A 287 -6.82 12.02 -30.83
C GLU A 287 -5.73 11.55 -29.85
N PRO A 288 -4.46 11.93 -30.08
CA PRO A 288 -3.93 12.61 -31.27
C PRO A 288 -3.73 11.66 -32.46
N ALA A 289 -3.65 12.21 -33.67
CA ALA A 289 -3.45 11.41 -34.90
C ALA A 289 -2.23 10.48 -34.82
N ALA A 290 -1.14 10.92 -34.20
CA ALA A 290 0.06 10.10 -34.00
C ALA A 290 -0.23 8.79 -33.21
N LEU A 291 -1.06 8.83 -32.18
CA LEU A 291 -1.47 7.64 -31.43
C LEU A 291 -2.35 6.73 -32.30
N ARG A 292 -3.30 7.30 -33.02
CA ARG A 292 -4.18 6.58 -33.94
C ARG A 292 -3.41 5.82 -35.02
N ASP A 293 -2.38 6.45 -35.56
CA ASP A 293 -1.50 5.83 -36.56
C ASP A 293 -0.69 4.66 -36.00
N LEU A 294 -0.19 4.79 -34.77
CA LEU A 294 0.51 3.71 -34.07
C LEU A 294 -0.41 2.52 -33.80
N VAL A 295 -1.65 2.76 -33.33
CA VAL A 295 -2.65 1.70 -33.12
C VAL A 295 -2.96 0.98 -34.43
N ARG A 296 -3.20 1.75 -35.51
CA ARG A 296 -3.47 1.18 -36.84
C ARG A 296 -2.31 0.31 -37.34
N GLN A 297 -1.08 0.79 -37.21
CA GLN A 297 0.11 0.03 -37.60
C GLN A 297 0.24 -1.27 -36.83
N ALA A 298 0.09 -1.22 -35.51
CA ALA A 298 0.19 -2.40 -34.66
C ALA A 298 -0.94 -3.41 -34.96
N ALA A 299 -2.17 -2.96 -35.22
CA ALA A 299 -3.27 -3.80 -35.62
C ALA A 299 -3.00 -4.48 -36.99
N GLN A 300 -2.42 -3.77 -37.95
CA GLN A 300 -2.02 -4.34 -39.22
C GLN A 300 -0.93 -5.42 -39.10
N GLU A 301 0.05 -5.20 -38.20
CA GLU A 301 1.08 -6.21 -37.92
C GLU A 301 0.47 -7.50 -37.33
N ILE A 302 -0.50 -7.36 -36.43
CA ILE A 302 -1.24 -8.50 -35.91
C ILE A 302 -2.01 -9.21 -37.02
N ALA A 303 -2.76 -8.47 -37.84
CA ALA A 303 -3.54 -9.04 -38.94
C ALA A 303 -2.67 -9.83 -39.93
N LYS A 304 -1.47 -9.32 -40.27
CA LYS A 304 -0.52 -10.04 -41.12
C LYS A 304 -0.12 -11.39 -40.53
N ARG A 305 0.18 -11.45 -39.23
CA ARG A 305 0.58 -12.70 -38.55
C ARG A 305 -0.52 -13.80 -38.56
N TYR A 306 -1.78 -13.40 -38.60
CA TYR A 306 -2.93 -14.32 -38.62
C TYR A 306 -3.49 -14.55 -40.03
N GLY A 307 -3.14 -13.72 -41.00
CA GLY A 307 -3.61 -13.85 -42.39
C GLY A 307 -2.68 -14.66 -43.31
N GLU A 308 -1.47 -14.98 -42.89
CA GLU A 308 -0.45 -15.73 -43.65
C GLU A 308 -0.43 -17.23 -43.36
N ARG A 309 -1.56 -17.85 -42.97
CA ARG A 309 -1.71 -19.29 -42.81
C ARG A 309 -2.68 -19.85 -43.82
#